data_2ebe17f542453953428a1c6144a43252
#
_entry.id   2ebe17f542453953428a1c6144a43252
#
_cell.length_a   1.000
_cell.length_b   1.000
_cell.length_c   1.000
_cell.angle_alpha   90.00
_cell.angle_beta   90.00
_cell.angle_gamma   90.00
#
_symmetry.space_group_name_H-M   'P 1'
#
loop_
_entity.id
_entity.type
_entity.pdbx_description
1 polymer ?
#
loop_
_entity_poly.entity_id
_entity_poly.type
_entity_poly.pdbx_seq_one_letter_code
_entity_poly.pdbx_strand_id
1 'polypeptide(L)'
;MKYPNIIGREVEISTLERLYKSKKSEFVAIYGRRRIGKSYLVSEVYGSKIVFSAVGTYVKDGDKNYETYRKLQLDHFYDSLVLSGLDAAMTERPTCWREAFLLLRKLLEGIRSRRKVILIDELPWLAGPQSSEMISELGYFWNSWADSQRNIILVVCGSATSWMLDNVIRDYGG
;
A
#
# COMPACT_ATOMS: atom_id res chain seq x y z
N MET A 1 20.36 -12.45 -16.16
CA MET A 1 19.03 -12.33 -15.55
C MET A 1 18.80 -10.89 -15.11
N LYS A 2 17.63 -10.30 -15.36
CA LYS A 2 17.32 -8.91 -14.97
C LYS A 2 17.21 -8.73 -13.45
N TYR A 3 16.83 -9.78 -12.74
CA TYR A 3 16.66 -9.83 -11.29
C TYR A 3 17.45 -11.01 -10.71
N PRO A 4 18.79 -10.89 -10.56
CA PRO A 4 19.64 -12.02 -10.19
C PRO A 4 19.38 -12.58 -8.77
N ASN A 5 18.77 -11.76 -7.90
CA ASN A 5 18.47 -12.13 -6.53
C ASN A 5 17.12 -12.83 -6.34
N ILE A 6 16.32 -12.97 -7.41
CA ILE A 6 15.03 -13.68 -7.37
C ILE A 6 15.20 -15.03 -8.05
N ILE A 7 14.94 -16.10 -7.31
CA ILE A 7 14.95 -17.47 -7.83
C ILE A 7 13.50 -17.89 -8.07
N GLY A 8 13.21 -18.29 -9.31
CA GLY A 8 11.84 -18.57 -9.74
C GLY A 8 11.00 -17.29 -9.88
N ARG A 9 9.68 -17.40 -9.85
CA ARG A 9 8.71 -16.30 -9.91
C ARG A 9 8.68 -15.54 -11.23
N GLU A 10 9.02 -16.17 -12.30
CA GLU A 10 9.06 -15.58 -13.66
C GLU A 10 7.68 -15.05 -14.07
N VAL A 11 6.61 -15.74 -13.67
CA VAL A 11 5.22 -15.36 -13.96
C VAL A 11 4.85 -14.08 -13.22
N GLU A 12 5.17 -14.03 -11.93
CA GLU A 12 4.89 -12.85 -11.08
C GLU A 12 5.71 -11.65 -11.55
N ILE A 13 7.00 -11.84 -11.85
CA ILE A 13 7.88 -10.80 -12.39
C ILE A 13 7.32 -10.25 -13.70
N SER A 14 7.01 -11.14 -14.66
CA SER A 14 6.47 -10.73 -15.95
C SER A 14 5.14 -9.99 -15.82
N THR A 15 4.30 -10.41 -14.86
CA THR A 15 3.04 -9.73 -14.55
C THR A 15 3.28 -8.33 -14.02
N LEU A 16 4.14 -8.15 -13.01
CA LEU A 16 4.47 -6.84 -12.46
C LEU A 16 5.09 -5.92 -13.52
N GLU A 17 5.99 -6.43 -14.37
CA GLU A 17 6.55 -5.64 -15.46
C GLU A 17 5.50 -5.23 -16.50
N ARG A 18 4.56 -6.10 -16.83
CA ARG A 18 3.45 -5.80 -17.74
C ARG A 18 2.55 -4.71 -17.17
N LEU A 19 2.19 -4.82 -15.88
CA LEU A 19 1.40 -3.81 -15.17
C LEU A 19 2.12 -2.45 -15.14
N TYR A 20 3.44 -2.43 -14.97
CA TYR A 20 4.22 -1.19 -15.03
C TYR A 20 4.16 -0.51 -16.42
N LYS A 21 4.08 -1.28 -17.48
CA LYS A 21 3.98 -0.79 -18.88
C LYS A 21 2.55 -0.41 -19.28
N SER A 22 1.57 -0.77 -18.51
CA SER A 22 0.16 -0.44 -18.75
C SER A 22 -0.04 1.08 -18.81
N LYS A 23 -1.06 1.55 -19.53
CA LYS A 23 -1.40 2.98 -19.66
C LYS A 23 -2.56 3.39 -18.75
N LYS A 24 -2.90 2.57 -17.79
CA LYS A 24 -3.96 2.81 -16.79
C LYS A 24 -3.44 2.59 -15.39
N SER A 25 -4.13 3.10 -14.38
CA SER A 25 -3.84 2.76 -13.00
C SER A 25 -4.13 1.28 -12.74
N GLU A 26 -3.37 0.66 -11.85
CA GLU A 26 -3.49 -0.78 -11.53
C GLU A 26 -3.54 -0.97 -10.02
N PHE A 27 -4.54 -1.70 -9.55
CA PHE A 27 -4.63 -2.16 -8.17
C PHE A 27 -4.15 -3.61 -8.10
N VAL A 28 -3.13 -3.88 -7.32
CA VAL A 28 -2.46 -5.18 -7.26
C VAL A 28 -2.47 -5.71 -5.84
N ALA A 29 -3.12 -6.84 -5.61
CA ALA A 29 -3.08 -7.54 -4.33
C ALA A 29 -2.13 -8.73 -4.38
N ILE A 30 -1.12 -8.76 -3.51
CA ILE A 30 -0.17 -9.87 -3.37
C ILE A 30 -0.36 -10.51 -1.99
N TYR A 31 -0.79 -11.74 -1.97
CA TYR A 31 -1.07 -12.45 -0.72
C TYR A 31 -0.45 -13.85 -0.70
N GLY A 32 -0.33 -14.42 0.48
CA GLY A 32 0.28 -15.72 0.70
C GLY A 32 1.06 -15.77 2.01
N ARG A 33 1.63 -16.92 2.35
CA ARG A 33 2.31 -17.15 3.63
C ARG A 33 3.35 -16.09 3.95
N ARG A 34 3.59 -15.88 5.24
CA ARG A 34 4.68 -15.01 5.72
C ARG A 34 6.04 -15.53 5.24
N ARG A 35 6.99 -14.59 5.07
CA ARG A 35 8.40 -14.86 4.74
C ARG A 35 8.65 -15.56 3.39
N ILE A 36 7.69 -15.57 2.48
CA ILE A 36 7.89 -16.09 1.11
C ILE A 36 8.39 -15.04 0.12
N GLY A 37 8.81 -13.86 0.59
CA GLY A 37 9.42 -12.83 -0.26
C GLY A 37 8.44 -11.97 -1.07
N LYS A 38 7.17 -11.78 -0.65
CA LYS A 38 6.20 -10.93 -1.36
C LYS A 38 6.69 -9.50 -1.54
N SER A 39 7.00 -8.82 -0.45
CA SER A 39 7.46 -7.43 -0.45
C SER A 39 8.83 -7.29 -1.10
N TYR A 40 9.70 -8.28 -0.90
CA TYR A 40 11.00 -8.36 -1.58
C TYR A 40 10.84 -8.40 -3.10
N LEU A 41 9.93 -9.25 -3.63
CA LEU A 41 9.63 -9.30 -5.06
C LEU A 41 9.22 -7.92 -5.61
N VAL A 42 8.32 -7.22 -4.93
CA VAL A 42 7.87 -5.88 -5.33
C VAL A 42 9.02 -4.88 -5.32
N SER A 43 9.82 -4.91 -4.26
CA SER A 43 10.97 -4.02 -4.10
C SER A 43 12.04 -4.26 -5.15
N GLU A 44 12.32 -5.51 -5.52
CA GLU A 44 13.28 -5.84 -6.58
C GLU A 44 12.76 -5.43 -7.98
N VAL A 45 11.48 -5.67 -8.27
CA VAL A 45 10.92 -5.36 -9.59
C VAL A 45 10.73 -3.85 -9.79
N TYR A 46 10.23 -3.16 -8.78
CA TYR A 46 9.92 -1.74 -8.90
C TYR A 46 11.02 -0.82 -8.36
N GLY A 47 11.74 -1.21 -7.30
CA GLY A 47 12.89 -0.47 -6.79
C GLY A 47 12.65 1.03 -6.62
N SER A 48 13.47 1.86 -7.23
CA SER A 48 13.39 3.32 -7.18
C SER A 48 12.10 3.92 -7.79
N LYS A 49 11.23 3.11 -8.38
CA LYS A 49 9.93 3.54 -8.91
C LYS A 49 8.85 3.58 -7.83
N ILE A 50 9.12 2.99 -6.65
CA ILE A 50 8.26 3.11 -5.47
C ILE A 50 8.41 4.52 -4.92
N VAL A 51 7.33 5.29 -5.03
CA VAL A 51 7.30 6.69 -4.60
C VAL A 51 6.75 6.86 -3.18
N PHE A 52 6.07 5.84 -2.68
CA PHE A 52 5.57 5.77 -1.32
C PHE A 52 5.53 4.31 -0.87
N SER A 53 5.95 4.05 0.36
CA SER A 53 5.84 2.73 0.99
C SER A 53 5.46 2.87 2.45
N ALA A 54 4.44 2.13 2.88
CA ALA A 54 4.05 1.99 4.28
C ALA A 54 3.93 0.52 4.65
N VAL A 55 4.19 0.21 5.91
CA VAL A 55 4.14 -1.16 6.46
C VAL A 55 3.23 -1.18 7.68
N GLY A 56 2.25 -2.07 7.71
CA GLY A 56 1.44 -2.32 8.89
C GLY A 56 2.27 -2.87 10.04
N THR A 57 2.07 -2.31 11.23
CA THR A 57 2.80 -2.70 12.44
C THR A 57 2.03 -3.76 13.20
N TYR A 58 2.68 -4.89 13.47
CA TYR A 58 2.12 -5.90 14.35
C TYR A 58 2.12 -5.40 15.80
N VAL A 59 0.96 -5.42 16.44
CA VAL A 59 0.81 -5.17 17.86
C VAL A 59 0.41 -6.48 18.54
N LYS A 60 1.22 -6.93 19.51
CA LYS A 60 0.96 -8.17 20.23
C LYS A 60 -0.26 -8.00 21.16
N ASP A 61 -1.03 -9.04 21.35
CA ASP A 61 -2.33 -9.24 22.02
C ASP A 61 -2.67 -8.44 23.31
N GLY A 62 -1.90 -7.45 23.67
CA GLY A 62 -2.09 -6.63 24.87
C GLY A 62 -2.81 -5.33 24.65
N ASP A 63 -2.89 -4.83 23.46
CA ASP A 63 -3.54 -3.54 23.22
C ASP A 63 -4.98 -3.74 22.77
N LYS A 64 -5.84 -3.98 23.75
CA LYS A 64 -7.30 -4.15 23.55
C LYS A 64 -7.99 -2.84 23.15
N ASN A 65 -7.25 -1.72 23.09
CA ASN A 65 -7.79 -0.42 22.72
C ASN A 65 -7.54 -0.14 21.23
N TYR A 66 -8.60 -0.28 20.45
CA TYR A 66 -8.58 0.01 19.02
C TYR A 66 -8.08 1.43 18.70
N GLU A 67 -8.42 2.43 19.49
CA GLU A 67 -7.99 3.82 19.26
C GLU A 67 -6.46 3.96 19.39
N THR A 68 -5.86 3.33 20.38
CA THR A 68 -4.40 3.32 20.54
C THR A 68 -3.74 2.60 19.38
N TYR A 69 -4.29 1.45 18.96
CA TYR A 69 -3.82 0.70 17.81
C TYR A 69 -3.90 1.55 16.53
N ARG A 70 -5.08 2.14 16.26
CA ARG A 70 -5.33 2.97 15.08
C ARG A 70 -4.39 4.17 15.04
N LYS A 71 -4.21 4.84 16.18
CA LYS A 71 -3.29 5.97 16.29
C LYS A 71 -1.86 5.59 15.93
N LEU A 72 -1.35 4.46 16.45
CA LEU A 72 -0.01 3.96 16.11
C LEU A 72 0.14 3.72 14.59
N GLN A 73 -0.84 3.09 13.95
CA GLN A 73 -0.79 2.85 12.51
C GLN A 73 -0.81 4.18 11.71
N LEU A 74 -1.64 5.14 12.11
CA LEU A 74 -1.71 6.46 11.49
C LEU A 74 -0.41 7.25 11.66
N ASP A 75 0.21 7.19 12.84
CA ASP A 75 1.50 7.84 13.11
C ASP A 75 2.59 7.27 12.20
N HIS A 76 2.70 5.94 12.08
CA HIS A 76 3.67 5.28 11.21
C HIS A 76 3.40 5.55 9.72
N PHE A 77 2.13 5.61 9.32
CA PHE A 77 1.75 5.97 7.96
C PHE A 77 2.17 7.41 7.63
N TYR A 78 1.93 8.35 8.55
CA TYR A 78 2.36 9.74 8.40
C TYR A 78 3.88 9.88 8.33
N ASP A 79 4.62 9.17 9.19
CA ASP A 79 6.08 9.16 9.14
C ASP A 79 6.58 8.65 7.78
N SER A 80 5.91 7.65 7.21
CA SER A 80 6.20 7.15 5.85
C SER A 80 5.92 8.21 4.77
N LEU A 81 4.88 9.03 4.92
CA LEU A 81 4.60 10.15 4.02
C LEU A 81 5.71 11.20 4.08
N VAL A 82 6.16 11.57 5.27
CA VAL A 82 7.26 12.53 5.47
C VAL A 82 8.56 12.00 4.88
N LEU A 83 8.91 10.74 5.12
CA LEU A 83 10.07 10.08 4.54
C LEU A 83 10.01 10.00 3.01
N SER A 84 8.81 10.00 2.45
CA SER A 84 8.58 10.01 1.00
C SER A 84 8.54 11.41 0.39
N GLY A 85 8.74 12.47 1.19
CA GLY A 85 8.86 13.85 0.73
C GLY A 85 7.65 14.75 1.03
N LEU A 86 6.69 14.31 1.87
CA LEU A 86 5.65 15.21 2.37
C LEU A 86 6.27 16.25 3.29
N ASP A 87 5.94 17.53 3.08
CA ASP A 87 6.44 18.61 3.93
C ASP A 87 5.72 18.61 5.30
N ALA A 88 6.42 18.15 6.32
CA ALA A 88 5.91 18.09 7.68
C ALA A 88 5.62 19.47 8.29
N ALA A 89 6.27 20.54 7.82
CA ALA A 89 5.99 21.89 8.29
C ALA A 89 4.66 22.46 7.77
N MET A 90 4.16 21.90 6.69
CA MET A 90 2.93 22.32 6.01
C MET A 90 1.77 21.32 6.15
N THR A 91 1.90 20.35 7.06
CA THR A 91 0.88 19.30 7.25
C THR A 91 0.82 18.88 8.72
N GLU A 92 -0.38 18.59 9.19
CA GLU A 92 -0.61 18.01 10.52
C GLU A 92 -0.68 16.48 10.43
N ARG A 93 -0.43 15.81 11.57
CA ARG A 93 -0.62 14.36 11.68
C ARG A 93 -2.09 14.01 11.53
N PRO A 94 -2.43 13.02 10.69
CA PRO A 94 -3.82 12.63 10.48
C PRO A 94 -4.40 11.99 11.75
N THR A 95 -5.67 12.28 12.02
CA THR A 95 -6.44 11.71 13.13
C THR A 95 -7.33 10.54 12.69
N CYS A 96 -7.50 10.37 11.38
CA CYS A 96 -8.28 9.29 10.77
C CYS A 96 -7.69 8.87 9.42
N TRP A 97 -8.12 7.72 8.90
CA TRP A 97 -7.64 7.20 7.63
C TRP A 97 -8.00 8.07 6.43
N ARG A 98 -9.13 8.77 6.48
CA ARG A 98 -9.49 9.74 5.45
C ARG A 98 -8.44 10.82 5.28
N GLU A 99 -8.02 11.44 6.38
CA GLU A 99 -6.98 12.47 6.37
C GLU A 99 -5.64 11.90 5.89
N ALA A 100 -5.28 10.69 6.32
CA ALA A 100 -4.06 10.01 5.89
C ALA A 100 -4.02 9.80 4.36
N PHE A 101 -5.12 9.36 3.76
CA PHE A 101 -5.20 9.19 2.31
C PHE A 101 -5.28 10.52 1.54
N LEU A 102 -5.84 11.57 2.12
CA LEU A 102 -5.76 12.91 1.55
C LEU A 102 -4.31 13.44 1.52
N LEU A 103 -3.54 13.19 2.57
CA LEU A 103 -2.11 13.53 2.60
C LEU A 103 -1.31 12.68 1.59
N LEU A 104 -1.62 11.40 1.43
CA LEU A 104 -1.02 10.57 0.39
C LEU A 104 -1.33 11.11 -1.00
N ARG A 105 -2.56 11.50 -1.27
CA ARG A 105 -2.94 12.16 -2.53
C ARG A 105 -2.12 13.43 -2.75
N LYS A 106 -2.03 14.32 -1.76
CA LYS A 106 -1.23 15.56 -1.82
C LYS A 106 0.23 15.27 -2.17
N LEU A 107 0.84 14.29 -1.51
CA LEU A 107 2.20 13.83 -1.81
C LEU A 107 2.32 13.39 -3.28
N LEU A 108 1.41 12.53 -3.73
CA LEU A 108 1.45 11.97 -5.09
C LEU A 108 1.21 13.04 -6.18
N GLU A 109 0.36 14.02 -5.92
CA GLU A 109 0.14 15.16 -6.84
C GLU A 109 1.41 16.00 -7.03
N GLY A 110 2.24 16.11 -5.98
CA GLY A 110 3.53 16.82 -6.04
C GLY A 110 4.63 16.05 -6.80
N ILE A 111 4.53 14.75 -6.95
CA ILE A 111 5.57 13.90 -7.57
C ILE A 111 5.42 13.92 -9.10
N ARG A 112 6.46 14.41 -9.79
CA ARG A 112 6.56 14.36 -11.25
C ARG A 112 7.18 13.04 -11.71
N SER A 113 6.37 12.01 -11.86
CA SER A 113 6.81 10.69 -12.37
C SER A 113 5.83 10.17 -13.42
N ARG A 114 6.37 9.49 -14.44
CA ARG A 114 5.56 8.85 -15.49
C ARG A 114 4.68 7.73 -14.91
N ARG A 115 5.18 6.99 -13.93
CA ARG A 115 4.48 5.94 -13.18
C ARG A 115 4.81 6.09 -11.71
N LYS A 116 3.83 5.99 -10.85
CA LYS A 116 3.94 6.11 -9.39
C LYS A 116 3.55 4.78 -8.77
N VAL A 117 4.50 4.09 -8.18
CA VAL A 117 4.22 2.84 -7.46
C VAL A 117 4.06 3.16 -5.98
N ILE A 118 2.95 2.73 -5.43
CA ILE A 118 2.61 2.80 -4.01
C ILE A 118 2.67 1.37 -3.47
N LEU A 119 3.41 1.15 -2.39
CA LEU A 119 3.48 -0.14 -1.71
C LEU A 119 2.89 -0.02 -0.30
N ILE A 120 1.84 -0.77 -0.02
CA ILE A 120 1.31 -0.95 1.33
C ILE A 120 1.54 -2.41 1.73
N ASP A 121 2.50 -2.62 2.61
CA ASP A 121 2.86 -3.96 3.07
C ASP A 121 2.16 -4.29 4.40
N GLU A 122 1.91 -5.56 4.63
CA GLU A 122 1.14 -6.09 5.77
C GLU A 122 -0.16 -5.32 6.02
N LEU A 123 -0.94 -5.11 4.93
CA LEU A 123 -2.23 -4.41 4.94
C LEU A 123 -3.18 -4.90 6.05
N PRO A 124 -3.28 -6.22 6.36
CA PRO A 124 -4.12 -6.70 7.46
C PRO A 124 -3.74 -6.10 8.83
N TRP A 125 -2.47 -5.84 9.06
CA TRP A 125 -2.02 -5.18 10.30
C TRP A 125 -2.26 -3.68 10.26
N LEU A 126 -2.08 -3.05 9.11
CA LEU A 126 -2.38 -1.63 8.96
C LEU A 126 -3.87 -1.35 9.22
N ALA A 127 -4.75 -2.18 8.68
CA ALA A 127 -6.20 -2.07 8.86
C ALA A 127 -6.66 -2.43 10.29
N GLY A 128 -6.00 -3.40 10.93
CA GLY A 128 -6.28 -3.84 12.28
C GLY A 128 -7.57 -4.65 12.43
N PRO A 129 -7.95 -4.96 13.68
CA PRO A 129 -9.10 -5.83 13.96
C PRO A 129 -10.45 -5.22 13.60
N GLN A 130 -10.57 -3.88 13.53
CA GLN A 130 -11.76 -3.18 13.05
C GLN A 130 -11.45 -2.54 11.69
N SER A 131 -11.18 -3.37 10.70
CA SER A 131 -10.62 -2.98 9.41
C SER A 131 -11.51 -2.11 8.52
N SER A 132 -12.79 -1.96 8.82
CA SER A 132 -13.78 -1.32 7.95
C SER A 132 -13.43 0.13 7.58
N GLU A 133 -12.98 0.96 8.52
CA GLU A 133 -12.62 2.36 8.24
C GLU A 133 -11.47 2.43 7.22
N MET A 134 -10.36 1.78 7.53
CA MET A 134 -9.16 1.83 6.68
C MET A 134 -9.43 1.30 5.28
N ILE A 135 -10.12 0.18 5.17
CA ILE A 135 -10.46 -0.44 3.88
C ILE A 135 -11.43 0.42 3.08
N SER A 136 -12.45 1.00 3.73
CA SER A 136 -13.38 1.92 3.07
C SER A 136 -12.68 3.16 2.54
N GLU A 137 -11.77 3.75 3.30
CA GLU A 137 -11.04 4.95 2.87
C GLU A 137 -9.98 4.62 1.81
N LEU A 138 -9.34 3.45 1.85
CA LEU A 138 -8.49 2.95 0.76
C LEU A 138 -9.29 2.82 -0.54
N GLY A 139 -10.49 2.24 -0.45
CA GLY A 139 -11.40 2.12 -1.58
C GLY A 139 -11.89 3.45 -2.11
N TYR A 140 -12.22 4.38 -1.21
CA TYR A 140 -12.58 5.74 -1.60
C TYR A 140 -11.42 6.45 -2.31
N PHE A 141 -10.21 6.39 -1.77
CA PHE A 141 -9.00 6.93 -2.41
C PHE A 141 -8.79 6.35 -3.80
N TRP A 142 -8.94 5.03 -3.96
CA TRP A 142 -8.78 4.38 -5.25
C TRP A 142 -9.86 4.80 -6.24
N ASN A 143 -11.13 4.60 -5.91
CA ASN A 143 -12.25 4.80 -6.83
C ASN A 143 -12.52 6.28 -7.16
N SER A 144 -12.31 7.17 -6.18
CA SER A 144 -12.60 8.59 -6.40
C SER A 144 -11.48 9.35 -7.10
N TRP A 145 -10.25 8.85 -7.04
CA TRP A 145 -9.11 9.60 -7.55
C TRP A 145 -8.04 8.74 -8.24
N ALA A 146 -7.46 7.74 -7.56
CA ALA A 146 -6.23 7.09 -8.03
C ALA A 146 -6.39 6.36 -9.37
N ASP A 147 -7.52 5.68 -9.59
CA ASP A 147 -7.83 4.99 -10.84
C ASP A 147 -7.81 5.94 -12.03
N SER A 148 -8.43 7.12 -11.90
CA SER A 148 -8.53 8.12 -12.97
C SER A 148 -7.19 8.73 -13.38
N GLN A 149 -6.15 8.65 -12.55
CA GLN A 149 -4.82 9.22 -12.82
C GLN A 149 -4.07 8.50 -13.95
N ARG A 150 -4.42 7.25 -14.25
CA ARG A 150 -3.81 6.40 -15.30
C ARG A 150 -2.31 6.12 -15.15
N ASN A 151 -1.70 6.57 -14.06
CA ASN A 151 -0.26 6.42 -13.83
C ASN A 151 0.09 5.86 -12.45
N ILE A 152 -0.90 5.42 -11.67
CA ILE A 152 -0.70 4.87 -10.33
C ILE A 152 -0.71 3.33 -10.40
N ILE A 153 0.22 2.71 -9.69
CA ILE A 153 0.18 1.29 -9.36
C ILE A 153 0.12 1.21 -7.83
N LEU A 154 -1.02 0.77 -7.31
CA LEU A 154 -1.20 0.52 -5.90
C LEU A 154 -1.00 -0.97 -5.64
N VAL A 155 0.10 -1.30 -4.97
CA VAL A 155 0.41 -2.68 -4.54
C VAL A 155 0.10 -2.82 -3.07
N VAL A 156 -0.77 -3.74 -2.72
CA VAL A 156 -1.05 -4.10 -1.34
C VAL A 156 -0.57 -5.53 -1.08
N CYS A 157 0.18 -5.72 0.00
CA CYS A 157 0.68 -7.03 0.41
C CYS A 157 0.05 -7.46 1.74
N GLY A 158 -0.20 -8.76 1.90
CA GLY A 158 -0.69 -9.31 3.14
C GLY A 158 -0.37 -10.79 3.31
N SER A 159 -0.13 -11.19 4.56
CA SER A 159 0.15 -12.58 4.92
C SER A 159 -1.11 -13.36 5.32
N ALA A 160 -2.18 -12.69 5.71
CA ALA A 160 -3.46 -13.29 6.06
C ALA A 160 -4.32 -13.49 4.80
N THR A 161 -4.16 -14.65 4.14
CA THR A 161 -4.79 -14.93 2.84
C THR A 161 -6.31 -14.80 2.89
N SER A 162 -6.99 -15.38 3.87
CA SER A 162 -8.44 -15.30 3.99
C SER A 162 -8.89 -13.85 4.15
N TRP A 163 -8.22 -13.08 5.02
CA TRP A 163 -8.53 -11.68 5.24
C TRP A 163 -8.36 -10.86 3.95
N MET A 164 -7.29 -11.09 3.17
CA MET A 164 -7.05 -10.40 1.90
C MET A 164 -8.13 -10.74 0.86
N LEU A 165 -8.57 -12.00 0.82
CA LEU A 165 -9.66 -12.42 -0.07
C LEU A 165 -10.98 -11.76 0.31
N ASP A 166 -11.29 -11.70 1.60
CA ASP A 166 -12.58 -11.20 2.09
C ASP A 166 -12.68 -9.68 2.05
N ASN A 167 -11.58 -8.95 2.35
CA ASN A 167 -11.61 -7.50 2.52
C ASN A 167 -11.01 -6.70 1.35
N VAL A 168 -10.30 -7.36 0.42
CA VAL A 168 -9.65 -6.67 -0.69
C VAL A 168 -10.13 -7.21 -2.03
N ILE A 169 -10.08 -8.52 -2.23
CA ILE A 169 -10.31 -9.08 -3.56
C ILE A 169 -11.79 -9.13 -3.90
N ARG A 170 -12.67 -9.48 -2.95
CA ARG A 170 -14.12 -9.50 -3.18
C ARG A 170 -14.72 -8.12 -3.39
N ASP A 171 -14.18 -7.11 -2.70
CA ASP A 171 -14.70 -5.75 -2.77
C ASP A 171 -14.15 -4.95 -3.96
N TYR A 172 -12.95 -5.28 -4.47
CA TYR A 172 -12.27 -4.53 -5.53
C TYR A 172 -11.96 -5.36 -6.77
N GLY A 173 -12.22 -6.66 -6.78
CA GLY A 173 -11.92 -7.60 -7.86
C GLY A 173 -13.10 -7.90 -8.80
N GLY A 174 -14.16 -7.08 -8.77
CA GLY A 174 -15.31 -7.20 -9.65
C GLY A 174 -15.09 -6.58 -11.02
#